data_3eee85b71242003201dc3a8ca7e46d5e
#
_entry.id   3eee85b71242003201dc3a8ca7e46d5e
#
_cell.length_a   1.000
_cell.length_b   1.000
_cell.length_c   1.000
_cell.angle_alpha   90.00
_cell.angle_beta   90.00
_cell.angle_gamma   90.00
#
_symmetry.space_group_name_H-M   'P 1'
#
loop_
_entity.id
_entity.type
_entity.pdbx_description
1 polymer ?
#
loop_
_entity_poly.entity_id
_entity_poly.type
_entity_poly.pdbx_seq_one_letter_code
_entity_poly.pdbx_strand_id
1 'polypeptide(L)'
;MTSQNARLAAGGRIDRTISWRFTVDGEEFTGHPGDTLASALIANGRINAGNSLYEDRPRGIMSAGVEESNAMVKIAARFPGDVAESMLPATTVTLVDGLKAELLSGLGKLDPEEDRAEYDKKYVHTDVLVIGGGPAGLAAAREAVRSGARVMLLDDQPELGGSLLSGSTSPELAETIEGKPALEWVADVEAELVSGAESTVLNRTTAFGAYDANYVIAVQNRTDHLSSPAAPGVSRQRIWHIRANQVVLAPGAHERPLVFENDDRPGIMLASAVRSYLNRYGVAAGQRVVISTTNDSAYAVAADLRAAGVKIAAVVDARPQLTEAAAAAVEAGTRVLIGSAVANTSASGADGRVDGVTVRSINDDGELTSGIEQIACDLLAVSGGWSPLVHLHSQRQGKLRWDDDLAAFVPSTVVPNQQTIGSGRGSFALADCLAEGVFAGLTAARAAGFSTAVEPSPLAEPKAAAPTRQLWLVPGEQGTPDDWHHHFVDFQRDQSVADVLRSTGAGMRSVEHIKRYTSISTANDQGKTSGVNAIGVIAAALRTAGEASRGIGDIGTTTYRAPFTPVAFAALAGRQRGEL
;
A
#
# COMPACT_ATOMS: atom_id res chain seq x y z
N MET A 1 -4.27 -26.95 18.58
CA MET A 1 -4.25 -25.48 18.64
C MET A 1 -3.00 -25.04 17.91
N THR A 2 -3.14 -24.40 16.77
CA THR A 2 -2.01 -23.80 16.05
C THR A 2 -1.40 -22.73 16.96
N SER A 3 -0.11 -22.85 17.24
CA SER A 3 0.60 -21.84 18.04
C SER A 3 0.93 -20.66 17.12
N GLN A 4 0.62 -19.43 17.53
CA GLN A 4 0.99 -18.21 16.77
C GLN A 4 2.51 -17.97 16.86
N ASN A 5 3.29 -18.85 16.21
CA ASN A 5 4.75 -18.90 16.33
C ASN A 5 5.46 -17.64 15.83
N ALA A 6 4.83 -16.87 14.94
CA ALA A 6 5.36 -15.61 14.43
C ALA A 6 4.87 -14.38 15.22
N ARG A 7 3.99 -14.56 16.22
CA ARG A 7 3.51 -13.47 17.07
C ARG A 7 4.55 -13.12 18.12
N LEU A 8 4.93 -11.85 18.20
CA LEU A 8 5.79 -11.34 19.26
C LEU A 8 5.09 -11.42 20.62
N ALA A 9 5.84 -11.60 21.70
CA ALA A 9 5.29 -11.68 23.05
C ALA A 9 4.59 -10.38 23.50
N ALA A 10 5.00 -9.23 22.96
CA ALA A 10 4.46 -7.90 23.26
C ALA A 10 4.36 -7.06 21.99
N GLY A 11 3.81 -5.86 22.12
CA GLY A 11 3.66 -4.92 21.00
C GLY A 11 2.40 -5.22 20.15
N GLY A 12 2.27 -4.43 19.08
CA GLY A 12 1.08 -4.44 18.22
C GLY A 12 -0.10 -3.65 18.80
N ARG A 13 -0.97 -3.20 17.91
CA ARG A 13 -2.21 -2.47 18.20
C ARG A 13 -3.40 -3.44 18.16
N ILE A 14 -3.27 -4.56 18.85
CA ILE A 14 -4.26 -5.65 18.93
C ILE A 14 -4.65 -5.90 20.38
N ASP A 15 -5.87 -6.36 20.62
CA ASP A 15 -6.30 -6.75 21.96
C ASP A 15 -5.94 -8.21 22.24
N ARG A 16 -4.82 -8.42 22.90
CA ARG A 16 -4.28 -9.75 23.24
C ARG A 16 -5.06 -10.46 24.37
N THR A 17 -5.98 -9.76 25.06
CA THR A 17 -6.80 -10.34 26.13
C THR A 17 -7.90 -11.24 25.57
N ILE A 18 -8.27 -11.05 24.30
CA ILE A 18 -9.30 -11.79 23.58
C ILE A 18 -8.64 -12.64 22.49
N SER A 19 -9.01 -13.90 22.40
CA SER A 19 -8.59 -14.80 21.32
C SER A 19 -9.81 -15.20 20.49
N TRP A 20 -9.75 -14.93 19.19
CA TRP A 20 -10.75 -15.32 18.22
C TRP A 20 -10.30 -16.55 17.43
N ARG A 21 -11.27 -17.32 16.91
CA ARG A 21 -11.04 -18.43 15.99
C ARG A 21 -11.59 -18.09 14.62
N PHE A 22 -10.89 -18.53 13.59
CA PHE A 22 -11.32 -18.38 12.20
C PHE A 22 -10.82 -19.56 11.37
N THR A 23 -11.39 -19.75 10.17
CA THR A 23 -10.97 -20.81 9.27
C THR A 23 -10.60 -20.24 7.91
N VAL A 24 -9.54 -20.82 7.31
CA VAL A 24 -9.15 -20.55 5.92
C VAL A 24 -8.94 -21.88 5.24
N ASP A 25 -9.62 -22.11 4.11
CA ASP A 25 -9.62 -23.39 3.37
C ASP A 25 -9.98 -24.61 4.25
N GLY A 26 -10.82 -24.39 5.28
CA GLY A 26 -11.22 -25.43 6.23
C GLY A 26 -10.24 -25.68 7.38
N GLU A 27 -9.07 -25.07 7.40
CA GLU A 27 -8.10 -25.14 8.49
C GLU A 27 -8.42 -24.08 9.55
N GLU A 28 -8.36 -24.44 10.85
CA GLU A 28 -8.63 -23.54 11.97
C GLU A 28 -7.37 -22.80 12.43
N PHE A 29 -7.52 -21.49 12.63
CA PHE A 29 -6.49 -20.57 13.12
C PHE A 29 -7.00 -19.72 14.27
N THR A 30 -6.07 -19.03 14.96
CA THR A 30 -6.39 -18.07 16.01
C THR A 30 -5.83 -16.68 15.71
N GLY A 31 -6.51 -15.65 16.20
CA GLY A 31 -6.09 -14.25 16.09
C GLY A 31 -6.68 -13.41 17.20
N HIS A 32 -6.56 -12.09 17.07
CA HIS A 32 -6.99 -11.13 18.10
C HIS A 32 -7.84 -10.00 17.50
N PRO A 33 -8.71 -9.33 18.29
CA PRO A 33 -9.28 -8.05 17.86
C PRO A 33 -8.20 -7.06 17.47
N GLY A 34 -8.39 -6.38 16.34
CA GLY A 34 -7.40 -5.49 15.74
C GLY A 34 -6.56 -6.14 14.64
N ASP A 35 -6.52 -7.48 14.54
CA ASP A 35 -5.90 -8.16 13.39
C ASP A 35 -6.68 -7.94 12.09
N THR A 36 -5.97 -7.97 10.98
CA THR A 36 -6.52 -8.33 9.67
C THR A 36 -6.43 -9.85 9.48
N LEU A 37 -7.16 -10.38 8.49
CA LEU A 37 -7.03 -11.80 8.15
C LEU A 37 -5.58 -12.15 7.79
N ALA A 38 -4.90 -11.28 7.02
CA ALA A 38 -3.50 -11.48 6.65
C ALA A 38 -2.55 -11.47 7.85
N SER A 39 -2.68 -10.50 8.79
CA SER A 39 -1.81 -10.45 9.97
C SER A 39 -1.98 -11.67 10.87
N ALA A 40 -3.23 -12.16 11.02
CA ALA A 40 -3.50 -13.36 11.77
C ALA A 40 -2.95 -14.63 11.09
N LEU A 41 -3.03 -14.74 9.76
CA LEU A 41 -2.43 -15.84 9.01
C LEU A 41 -0.90 -15.87 9.20
N ILE A 42 -0.23 -14.73 9.00
CA ILE A 42 1.23 -14.63 9.19
C ILE A 42 1.60 -14.97 10.63
N ALA A 43 0.84 -14.50 11.62
CA ALA A 43 1.07 -14.81 13.04
C ALA A 43 1.06 -16.32 13.33
N ASN A 44 0.22 -17.07 12.62
CA ASN A 44 0.16 -18.53 12.68
C ASN A 44 1.19 -19.23 11.76
N GLY A 45 2.09 -18.47 11.12
CA GLY A 45 3.14 -19.00 10.24
C GLY A 45 2.68 -19.27 8.80
N ARG A 46 1.44 -18.98 8.45
CA ARG A 46 0.92 -19.16 7.09
C ARG A 46 1.13 -17.89 6.27
N ILE A 47 2.23 -17.85 5.52
CA ILE A 47 2.57 -16.77 4.58
C ILE A 47 2.02 -17.07 3.18
N ASN A 48 1.93 -18.36 2.80
CA ASN A 48 1.44 -18.79 1.49
C ASN A 48 -0.02 -18.37 1.29
N ALA A 49 -0.28 -17.70 0.17
CA ALA A 49 -1.58 -17.14 -0.23
C ALA A 49 -2.27 -17.96 -1.35
N GLY A 50 -1.79 -19.16 -1.62
CA GLY A 50 -2.25 -20.01 -2.73
C GLY A 50 -1.34 -19.91 -3.96
N ASN A 51 -1.79 -20.45 -5.08
CA ASN A 51 -1.04 -20.45 -6.33
C ASN A 51 -1.54 -19.34 -7.25
N SER A 52 -0.67 -18.92 -8.14
CA SER A 52 -0.99 -17.94 -9.17
C SER A 52 -1.97 -18.48 -10.21
N LEU A 53 -2.60 -17.57 -10.97
CA LEU A 53 -3.74 -17.93 -11.84
C LEU A 53 -3.35 -18.73 -13.09
N TYR A 54 -2.24 -18.39 -13.72
CA TYR A 54 -1.86 -18.93 -15.03
C TYR A 54 -0.63 -19.85 -14.96
N GLU A 55 0.33 -19.53 -14.10
CA GLU A 55 1.59 -20.25 -13.97
C GLU A 55 1.57 -21.30 -12.84
N ASP A 56 0.48 -21.35 -12.05
CA ASP A 56 0.31 -22.26 -10.90
C ASP A 56 1.51 -22.23 -9.92
N ARG A 57 2.12 -21.06 -9.77
CA ARG A 57 3.29 -20.84 -8.91
C ARG A 57 2.84 -20.44 -7.51
N PRO A 58 3.47 -20.97 -6.44
CA PRO A 58 3.18 -20.55 -5.09
C PRO A 58 3.36 -19.02 -4.91
N ARG A 59 2.37 -18.35 -4.34
CA ARG A 59 2.37 -16.94 -4.02
C ARG A 59 2.27 -16.72 -2.51
N GLY A 60 2.83 -15.61 -2.02
CA GLY A 60 2.76 -15.22 -0.62
C GLY A 60 2.03 -13.89 -0.41
N ILE A 61 1.64 -13.63 0.84
CA ILE A 61 1.19 -12.29 1.27
C ILE A 61 2.36 -11.35 1.09
N MET A 62 2.22 -10.31 0.24
CA MET A 62 3.33 -9.42 -0.10
C MET A 62 3.21 -8.01 0.49
N SER A 63 2.01 -7.56 0.81
CA SER A 63 1.76 -6.20 1.31
C SER A 63 0.93 -6.21 2.60
N ALA A 64 0.55 -5.02 3.09
CA ALA A 64 -0.28 -4.89 4.28
C ALA A 64 -1.52 -4.00 4.06
N GLY A 65 -1.83 -3.64 2.83
CA GLY A 65 -2.91 -2.73 2.45
C GLY A 65 -3.70 -3.16 1.21
N VAL A 66 -4.36 -2.20 0.58
CA VAL A 66 -5.20 -2.39 -0.62
C VAL A 66 -4.39 -2.73 -1.88
N GLU A 67 -3.07 -2.58 -1.82
CA GLU A 67 -2.13 -2.90 -2.90
C GLU A 67 -1.78 -4.40 -2.96
N GLU A 68 -2.33 -5.22 -2.06
CA GLU A 68 -2.13 -6.67 -2.05
C GLU A 68 -2.60 -7.30 -3.36
N SER A 69 -1.72 -8.01 -4.03
CA SER A 69 -1.99 -8.60 -5.33
C SER A 69 -2.19 -10.13 -5.30
N ASN A 70 -1.70 -10.81 -4.26
CA ASN A 70 -1.68 -12.28 -4.19
C ASN A 70 -2.75 -12.85 -3.26
N ALA A 71 -2.90 -12.28 -2.06
CA ALA A 71 -3.75 -12.82 -1.01
C ALA A 71 -5.22 -12.39 -1.16
N MET A 72 -5.83 -12.76 -2.28
CA MET A 72 -7.26 -12.55 -2.51
C MET A 72 -8.07 -13.65 -1.84
N VAL A 73 -9.18 -13.27 -1.21
CA VAL A 73 -10.05 -14.20 -0.49
C VAL A 73 -11.51 -14.06 -0.87
N LYS A 74 -12.25 -15.15 -0.68
CA LYS A 74 -13.70 -15.18 -0.57
C LYS A 74 -14.05 -15.31 0.91
N ILE A 75 -14.84 -14.38 1.44
CA ILE A 75 -15.38 -14.44 2.80
C ILE A 75 -16.78 -15.02 2.73
N ALA A 76 -17.04 -16.07 3.53
CA ALA A 76 -18.35 -16.67 3.61
C ALA A 76 -19.37 -15.72 4.29
N ALA A 77 -20.65 -15.90 3.97
CA ALA A 77 -21.75 -15.25 4.67
C ALA A 77 -21.65 -15.53 6.18
N ARG A 78 -21.80 -14.50 7.00
CA ARG A 78 -21.68 -14.60 8.46
C ARG A 78 -23.01 -14.58 9.19
N PHE A 79 -23.95 -13.81 8.67
CA PHE A 79 -25.26 -13.63 9.30
C PHE A 79 -26.39 -14.01 8.32
N PRO A 80 -27.59 -14.34 8.82
CA PRO A 80 -28.73 -14.62 7.97
C PRO A 80 -29.03 -13.45 7.03
N GLY A 81 -29.03 -13.71 5.72
CA GLY A 81 -29.26 -12.71 4.68
C GLY A 81 -27.99 -12.10 4.08
N ASP A 82 -26.81 -12.38 4.66
CA ASP A 82 -25.54 -12.06 4.00
C ASP A 82 -25.28 -13.04 2.84
N VAL A 83 -24.45 -12.60 1.90
CA VAL A 83 -23.86 -13.45 0.86
C VAL A 83 -22.35 -13.45 0.99
N ALA A 84 -21.72 -14.48 0.45
CA ALA A 84 -20.26 -14.52 0.39
C ALA A 84 -19.73 -13.42 -0.56
N GLU A 85 -18.61 -12.80 -0.18
CA GLU A 85 -17.96 -11.77 -0.97
C GLU A 85 -16.57 -12.22 -1.42
N SER A 86 -16.29 -12.09 -2.72
CA SER A 86 -15.07 -12.53 -3.36
C SER A 86 -14.12 -11.39 -3.69
N MET A 87 -12.86 -11.74 -3.93
CA MET A 87 -11.80 -10.83 -4.38
C MET A 87 -11.54 -9.69 -3.41
N LEU A 88 -11.63 -9.99 -2.11
CA LEU A 88 -11.18 -9.08 -1.07
C LEU A 88 -9.69 -9.36 -0.77
N PRO A 89 -8.84 -8.34 -0.67
CA PRO A 89 -7.48 -8.53 -0.16
C PRO A 89 -7.52 -8.95 1.32
N ALA A 90 -6.89 -10.05 1.70
CA ALA A 90 -6.84 -10.52 3.08
C ALA A 90 -6.26 -9.46 4.05
N THR A 91 -5.45 -8.56 3.52
CA THR A 91 -4.82 -7.42 4.21
C THR A 91 -5.82 -6.34 4.63
N THR A 92 -6.98 -6.25 3.98
CA THR A 92 -8.03 -5.27 4.29
C THR A 92 -9.24 -5.87 5.01
N VAL A 93 -9.31 -7.20 5.09
CA VAL A 93 -10.37 -7.89 5.83
C VAL A 93 -10.08 -7.82 7.32
N THR A 94 -10.92 -7.07 8.06
CA THR A 94 -10.87 -7.06 9.54
C THR A 94 -11.20 -8.45 10.06
N LEU A 95 -10.33 -9.01 10.90
CA LEU A 95 -10.61 -10.28 11.57
C LEU A 95 -11.77 -10.13 12.54
N VAL A 96 -12.65 -11.11 12.55
CA VAL A 96 -13.73 -11.25 13.55
C VAL A 96 -13.86 -12.71 13.95
N ASP A 97 -14.42 -12.98 15.12
CA ASP A 97 -14.60 -14.35 15.61
C ASP A 97 -15.53 -15.16 14.69
N GLY A 98 -15.15 -16.38 14.40
CA GLY A 98 -15.88 -17.28 13.51
C GLY A 98 -15.80 -16.97 12.02
N LEU A 99 -14.93 -16.04 11.59
CA LEU A 99 -14.74 -15.73 10.17
C LEU A 99 -14.32 -16.99 9.39
N LYS A 100 -14.90 -17.19 8.21
CA LYS A 100 -14.56 -18.29 7.29
C LYS A 100 -14.16 -17.71 5.96
N ALA A 101 -12.98 -18.08 5.48
CA ALA A 101 -12.42 -17.61 4.23
C ALA A 101 -11.93 -18.77 3.35
N GLU A 102 -11.89 -18.53 2.04
CA GLU A 102 -11.21 -19.35 1.04
C GLU A 102 -10.20 -18.49 0.30
N LEU A 103 -8.97 -18.98 0.12
CA LEU A 103 -7.98 -18.32 -0.74
C LEU A 103 -8.37 -18.48 -2.21
N LEU A 104 -8.08 -17.45 -3.00
CA LEU A 104 -8.43 -17.37 -4.41
C LEU A 104 -7.18 -17.17 -5.26
N SER A 105 -7.06 -17.93 -6.34
CA SER A 105 -5.99 -17.78 -7.36
C SER A 105 -6.34 -16.69 -8.39
N GLY A 106 -6.69 -15.49 -7.94
CA GLY A 106 -6.92 -14.33 -8.83
C GLY A 106 -8.26 -14.27 -9.58
N LEU A 107 -9.13 -15.28 -9.43
CA LEU A 107 -10.50 -15.25 -9.96
C LEU A 107 -11.53 -15.33 -8.84
N GLY A 108 -12.50 -14.42 -8.87
CA GLY A 108 -13.61 -14.43 -7.92
C GLY A 108 -14.59 -15.58 -8.18
N LYS A 109 -15.28 -15.97 -7.11
CA LYS A 109 -16.37 -16.93 -7.16
C LYS A 109 -17.67 -16.23 -6.77
N LEU A 110 -18.61 -16.14 -7.69
CA LEU A 110 -19.92 -15.56 -7.40
C LEU A 110 -20.68 -16.45 -6.41
N ASP A 111 -21.40 -15.82 -5.48
CA ASP A 111 -22.36 -16.50 -4.64
C ASP A 111 -23.71 -16.55 -5.39
N PRO A 112 -24.34 -17.72 -5.55
CA PRO A 112 -25.64 -17.83 -6.23
C PRO A 112 -26.80 -17.38 -5.33
N GLU A 113 -26.60 -17.20 -4.03
CA GLU A 113 -27.63 -16.79 -3.10
C GLU A 113 -28.04 -15.32 -3.30
N GLU A 114 -29.30 -15.02 -3.01
CA GLU A 114 -29.82 -13.67 -3.04
C GLU A 114 -29.18 -12.82 -1.94
N ASP A 115 -28.48 -11.75 -2.33
CA ASP A 115 -27.94 -10.78 -1.37
C ASP A 115 -29.09 -9.94 -0.76
N ARG A 116 -29.36 -10.14 0.52
CA ARG A 116 -30.40 -9.44 1.29
C ARG A 116 -29.87 -8.32 2.18
N ALA A 117 -28.55 -8.08 2.15
CA ALA A 117 -27.97 -6.97 2.89
C ALA A 117 -28.50 -5.62 2.37
N GLU A 118 -28.63 -4.65 3.24
CA GLU A 118 -29.05 -3.32 2.87
C GLU A 118 -27.86 -2.49 2.38
N TYR A 119 -28.07 -1.71 1.31
CA TYR A 119 -27.12 -0.73 0.78
C TYR A 119 -27.84 0.59 0.59
N ASP A 120 -27.18 1.68 0.96
CA ASP A 120 -27.78 3.00 0.84
C ASP A 120 -26.86 4.03 0.22
N LYS A 121 -27.39 5.20 -0.10
CA LYS A 121 -26.67 6.35 -0.64
C LYS A 121 -26.97 7.58 0.19
N LYS A 122 -25.96 8.41 0.40
CA LYS A 122 -26.10 9.69 1.09
C LYS A 122 -25.47 10.82 0.28
N TYR A 123 -26.25 11.88 0.06
CA TYR A 123 -25.82 13.08 -0.65
C TYR A 123 -25.54 14.18 0.38
N VAL A 124 -24.35 14.77 0.30
CA VAL A 124 -23.89 15.76 1.27
C VAL A 124 -23.12 16.89 0.58
N HIS A 125 -23.13 18.04 1.24
CA HIS A 125 -22.30 19.19 0.92
C HIS A 125 -21.36 19.48 2.07
N THR A 126 -20.12 19.88 1.76
CA THR A 126 -19.13 20.30 2.75
C THR A 126 -18.30 21.45 2.20
N ASP A 127 -17.72 22.27 3.09
CA ASP A 127 -16.84 23.36 2.67
C ASP A 127 -15.46 22.82 2.31
N VAL A 128 -14.93 21.92 3.13
CA VAL A 128 -13.63 21.27 2.91
C VAL A 128 -13.79 19.76 3.03
N LEU A 129 -13.39 19.03 1.98
CA LEU A 129 -13.27 17.57 1.98
C LEU A 129 -11.79 17.21 2.05
N VAL A 130 -11.40 16.45 3.07
CA VAL A 130 -10.05 15.89 3.22
C VAL A 130 -10.11 14.40 2.96
N ILE A 131 -9.25 13.87 2.07
CA ILE A 131 -9.16 12.45 1.72
C ILE A 131 -7.82 11.91 2.14
N GLY A 132 -7.82 11.05 3.16
CA GLY A 132 -6.69 10.46 3.84
C GLY A 132 -6.47 11.06 5.23
N GLY A 133 -6.52 10.21 6.25
CA GLY A 133 -6.36 10.55 7.67
C GLY A 133 -4.95 10.32 8.21
N GLY A 134 -3.93 10.39 7.33
CA GLY A 134 -2.53 10.42 7.72
C GLY A 134 -2.11 11.79 8.28
N PRO A 135 -0.82 11.98 8.66
CA PRO A 135 -0.38 13.21 9.33
C PRO A 135 -0.69 14.49 8.54
N ALA A 136 -0.51 14.48 7.21
CA ALA A 136 -0.81 15.64 6.37
C ALA A 136 -2.32 15.96 6.34
N GLY A 137 -3.16 14.92 6.18
CA GLY A 137 -4.62 15.10 6.14
C GLY A 137 -5.21 15.51 7.49
N LEU A 138 -4.70 14.95 8.59
CA LEU A 138 -5.09 15.34 9.95
C LEU A 138 -4.76 16.80 10.25
N ALA A 139 -3.54 17.24 9.90
CA ALA A 139 -3.16 18.65 10.05
C ALA A 139 -4.07 19.56 9.21
N ALA A 140 -4.38 19.18 7.97
CA ALA A 140 -5.27 19.97 7.11
C ALA A 140 -6.71 20.02 7.65
N ALA A 141 -7.27 18.88 8.09
CA ALA A 141 -8.62 18.84 8.63
C ALA A 141 -8.74 19.66 9.91
N ARG A 142 -7.75 19.57 10.82
CA ARG A 142 -7.72 20.35 12.06
C ARG A 142 -7.76 21.85 11.80
N GLU A 143 -6.91 22.35 10.91
CA GLU A 143 -6.85 23.80 10.64
C GLU A 143 -8.11 24.29 9.92
N ALA A 144 -8.71 23.47 9.05
CA ALA A 144 -9.98 23.82 8.42
C ALA A 144 -11.13 23.88 9.46
N VAL A 145 -11.21 22.93 10.40
CA VAL A 145 -12.21 22.94 11.48
C VAL A 145 -12.02 24.15 12.40
N ARG A 146 -10.79 24.45 12.81
CA ARG A 146 -10.46 25.63 13.65
C ARG A 146 -10.85 26.96 13.00
N SER A 147 -10.84 27.00 11.67
CA SER A 147 -11.32 28.15 10.90
C SER A 147 -12.85 28.28 10.84
N GLY A 148 -13.60 27.32 11.39
CA GLY A 148 -15.06 27.29 11.40
C GLY A 148 -15.70 26.70 10.13
N ALA A 149 -14.92 26.10 9.22
CA ALA A 149 -15.43 25.46 8.04
C ALA A 149 -16.14 24.13 8.39
N ARG A 150 -17.15 23.75 7.61
CA ARG A 150 -17.70 22.40 7.64
C ARG A 150 -16.72 21.45 6.94
N VAL A 151 -16.21 20.47 7.69
CA VAL A 151 -15.16 19.56 7.22
C VAL A 151 -15.65 18.12 7.21
N MET A 152 -15.34 17.41 6.13
CA MET A 152 -15.42 15.95 6.09
C MET A 152 -14.02 15.38 5.90
N LEU A 153 -13.62 14.44 6.77
CA LEU A 153 -12.40 13.64 6.64
C LEU A 153 -12.77 12.19 6.32
N LEU A 154 -12.23 11.65 5.23
CA LEU A 154 -12.38 10.25 4.84
C LEU A 154 -11.05 9.52 5.00
N ASP A 155 -11.09 8.30 5.56
CA ASP A 155 -9.96 7.38 5.59
C ASP A 155 -10.42 5.93 5.35
N ASP A 156 -9.67 5.15 4.59
CA ASP A 156 -10.01 3.76 4.29
C ASP A 156 -9.68 2.80 5.45
N GLN A 157 -8.84 3.24 6.38
CA GLN A 157 -8.43 2.48 7.55
C GLN A 157 -9.49 2.53 8.67
N PRO A 158 -9.48 1.55 9.59
CA PRO A 158 -10.31 1.58 10.79
C PRO A 158 -9.91 2.67 11.80
N GLU A 159 -8.64 3.11 11.77
CA GLU A 159 -8.03 4.10 12.66
C GLU A 159 -7.33 5.18 11.85
N LEU A 160 -7.37 6.42 12.34
CA LEU A 160 -6.61 7.53 11.77
C LEU A 160 -5.12 7.43 12.16
N GLY A 161 -4.26 8.07 11.38
CA GLY A 161 -2.81 8.14 11.61
C GLY A 161 -1.97 7.74 10.40
N GLY A 162 -2.55 7.04 9.41
CA GLY A 162 -1.85 6.65 8.18
C GLY A 162 -0.56 5.88 8.47
N SER A 163 0.57 6.33 7.92
CA SER A 163 1.89 5.68 8.11
C SER A 163 2.37 5.65 9.57
N LEU A 164 1.89 6.56 10.42
CA LEU A 164 2.24 6.58 11.84
C LEU A 164 1.74 5.35 12.59
N LEU A 165 0.65 4.70 12.11
CA LEU A 165 0.14 3.45 12.69
C LEU A 165 1.13 2.29 12.59
N SER A 166 2.04 2.34 11.62
CA SER A 166 3.11 1.37 11.39
C SER A 166 4.48 1.87 11.89
N GLY A 167 4.51 3.01 12.58
CA GLY A 167 5.70 3.57 13.21
C GLY A 167 6.28 2.67 14.28
N SER A 168 7.54 2.87 14.65
CA SER A 168 8.22 2.06 15.65
C SER A 168 7.51 2.11 16.99
N THR A 169 7.43 0.94 17.64
CA THR A 169 6.97 0.82 19.03
C THR A 169 8.11 0.95 20.04
N SER A 170 9.37 0.99 19.57
CA SER A 170 10.54 1.29 20.40
C SER A 170 10.59 2.81 20.68
N PRO A 171 10.64 3.26 21.95
CA PRO A 171 10.66 4.68 22.28
C PRO A 171 11.80 5.47 21.62
N GLU A 172 12.95 4.81 21.37
CA GLU A 172 14.14 5.43 20.78
C GLU A 172 14.01 5.64 19.26
N LEU A 173 13.13 4.88 18.62
CA LEU A 173 12.90 4.90 17.17
C LEU A 173 11.54 5.51 16.80
N ALA A 174 10.67 5.72 17.78
CA ALA A 174 9.32 6.24 17.57
C ALA A 174 9.37 7.70 17.10
N GLU A 175 8.54 8.00 16.11
CA GLU A 175 8.37 9.38 15.64
C GLU A 175 7.66 10.21 16.68
N THR A 176 8.07 11.47 16.81
CA THR A 176 7.49 12.43 17.74
C THR A 176 6.93 13.65 17.00
N ILE A 177 5.83 14.19 17.52
CA ILE A 177 5.24 15.46 17.10
C ILE A 177 5.10 16.31 18.36
N GLU A 178 5.65 17.54 18.33
CA GLU A 178 5.66 18.45 19.50
C GLU A 178 6.29 17.84 20.76
N GLY A 179 7.29 16.95 20.57
CA GLY A 179 7.97 16.25 21.67
C GLY A 179 7.19 15.12 22.32
N LYS A 180 6.00 14.77 21.81
CA LYS A 180 5.19 13.62 22.24
C LYS A 180 5.23 12.51 21.22
N PRO A 181 4.97 11.24 21.59
CA PRO A 181 4.74 10.17 20.63
C PRO A 181 3.73 10.60 19.57
N ALA A 182 4.03 10.38 18.29
CA ALA A 182 3.21 10.90 17.19
C ALA A 182 1.75 10.40 17.23
N LEU A 183 1.50 9.20 17.75
CA LEU A 183 0.13 8.67 17.91
C LEU A 183 -0.67 9.36 19.03
N GLU A 184 -0.04 10.00 20.00
CA GLU A 184 -0.76 10.84 20.98
C GLU A 184 -1.26 12.10 20.28
N TRP A 185 -0.45 12.74 19.42
CA TRP A 185 -0.90 13.86 18.61
C TRP A 185 -2.06 13.46 17.68
N VAL A 186 -2.02 12.26 17.08
CA VAL A 186 -3.13 11.74 16.27
C VAL A 186 -4.40 11.65 17.09
N ALA A 187 -4.33 11.07 18.30
CA ALA A 187 -5.49 10.94 19.20
C ALA A 187 -6.04 12.32 19.63
N ASP A 188 -5.18 13.27 19.93
CA ASP A 188 -5.58 14.64 20.28
C ASP A 188 -6.33 15.32 19.12
N VAL A 189 -5.82 15.19 17.88
CA VAL A 189 -6.46 15.72 16.66
C VAL A 189 -7.78 15.01 16.37
N GLU A 190 -7.83 13.69 16.45
CA GLU A 190 -9.07 12.94 16.26
C GLU A 190 -10.15 13.35 17.25
N ALA A 191 -9.81 13.51 18.53
CA ALA A 191 -10.74 13.98 19.54
C ALA A 191 -11.26 15.40 19.25
N GLU A 192 -10.39 16.32 18.78
CA GLU A 192 -10.78 17.66 18.34
C GLU A 192 -11.76 17.59 17.16
N LEU A 193 -11.45 16.79 16.14
CA LEU A 193 -12.31 16.63 14.97
C LEU A 193 -13.67 16.00 15.32
N VAL A 194 -13.70 14.96 16.14
CA VAL A 194 -14.94 14.27 16.54
C VAL A 194 -15.83 15.17 17.41
N SER A 195 -15.25 16.04 18.23
CA SER A 195 -16.01 16.98 19.06
C SER A 195 -16.49 18.22 18.30
N GLY A 196 -15.96 18.49 17.11
CA GLY A 196 -16.33 19.63 16.28
C GLY A 196 -17.75 19.52 15.72
N ALA A 197 -18.63 20.49 16.00
CA ALA A 197 -20.04 20.47 15.58
C ALA A 197 -20.22 20.41 14.04
N GLU A 198 -19.30 20.99 13.28
CA GLU A 198 -19.31 21.05 11.81
C GLU A 198 -18.28 20.07 11.20
N SER A 199 -17.82 19.09 11.96
CA SER A 199 -16.85 18.09 11.50
C SER A 199 -17.48 16.69 11.39
N THR A 200 -17.10 15.98 10.34
CA THR A 200 -17.51 14.58 10.12
C THR A 200 -16.29 13.74 9.77
N VAL A 201 -15.96 12.78 10.61
CA VAL A 201 -14.89 11.79 10.39
C VAL A 201 -15.50 10.47 9.96
N LEU A 202 -15.04 9.93 8.83
CA LEU A 202 -15.53 8.68 8.27
C LEU A 202 -14.36 7.72 8.03
N ASN A 203 -14.14 6.84 8.99
CA ASN A 203 -13.22 5.71 8.86
C ASN A 203 -13.84 4.62 7.98
N ARG A 204 -13.02 3.68 7.49
CA ARG A 204 -13.42 2.59 6.57
C ARG A 204 -14.15 3.12 5.33
N THR A 205 -13.73 4.31 4.86
CA THR A 205 -14.38 5.03 3.78
C THR A 205 -13.38 5.37 2.69
N THR A 206 -13.49 4.69 1.56
CA THR A 206 -12.58 4.85 0.43
C THR A 206 -13.19 5.76 -0.63
N ALA A 207 -12.54 6.89 -0.92
CA ALA A 207 -12.87 7.72 -2.07
C ALA A 207 -12.35 7.03 -3.35
N PHE A 208 -13.24 6.62 -4.24
CA PHE A 208 -12.89 5.86 -5.43
C PHE A 208 -13.10 6.60 -6.74
N GLY A 209 -13.76 7.75 -6.73
CA GLY A 209 -14.01 8.56 -7.92
C GLY A 209 -14.06 10.06 -7.62
N ALA A 210 -13.37 10.86 -8.44
CA ALA A 210 -13.36 12.31 -8.39
C ALA A 210 -13.76 12.88 -9.77
N TYR A 211 -14.75 13.78 -9.76
CA TYR A 211 -15.39 14.31 -10.96
C TYR A 211 -15.45 15.83 -10.93
N ASP A 212 -16.00 16.44 -11.98
CA ASP A 212 -16.12 17.88 -12.12
C ASP A 212 -16.88 18.54 -10.96
N ALA A 213 -16.59 19.82 -10.72
CA ALA A 213 -17.16 20.61 -9.64
C ALA A 213 -16.97 19.99 -8.24
N ASN A 214 -15.80 19.40 -7.99
CA ASN A 214 -15.44 18.74 -6.73
C ASN A 214 -16.47 17.70 -6.27
N TYR A 215 -17.05 16.99 -7.21
CA TYR A 215 -17.93 15.87 -6.90
C TYR A 215 -17.09 14.62 -6.67
N VAL A 216 -17.13 14.11 -5.44
CA VAL A 216 -16.40 12.90 -5.03
C VAL A 216 -17.38 11.82 -4.62
N ILE A 217 -17.09 10.58 -5.04
CA ILE A 217 -17.86 9.40 -4.64
C ILE A 217 -16.96 8.52 -3.78
N ALA A 218 -17.49 8.10 -2.62
CA ALA A 218 -16.79 7.22 -1.70
C ALA A 218 -17.70 6.07 -1.26
N VAL A 219 -17.10 4.91 -0.94
CA VAL A 219 -17.76 3.76 -0.33
C VAL A 219 -17.34 3.61 1.11
N GLN A 220 -18.31 3.48 2.02
CA GLN A 220 -18.08 3.20 3.45
C GLN A 220 -18.51 1.79 3.79
N ASN A 221 -17.60 1.00 4.36
CA ASN A 221 -17.90 -0.30 4.97
C ASN A 221 -18.38 -0.10 6.39
N ARG A 222 -19.66 -0.46 6.68
CA ARG A 222 -20.29 -0.13 7.95
C ARG A 222 -20.51 -1.32 8.87
N THR A 223 -20.56 -2.53 8.34
CA THR A 223 -20.93 -3.71 9.14
C THR A 223 -19.96 -4.89 9.01
N ASP A 224 -19.13 -4.95 7.98
CA ASP A 224 -18.27 -6.11 7.70
C ASP A 224 -17.24 -6.40 8.82
N HIS A 225 -16.94 -5.41 9.64
CA HIS A 225 -16.03 -5.51 10.79
C HIS A 225 -16.74 -5.85 12.12
N LEU A 226 -18.07 -5.93 12.14
CA LEU A 226 -18.81 -6.21 13.36
C LEU A 226 -18.75 -7.69 13.70
N SER A 227 -18.61 -8.02 14.98
CA SER A 227 -18.66 -9.40 15.50
C SER A 227 -20.07 -9.92 15.72
N SER A 228 -21.09 -9.08 15.59
CA SER A 228 -22.51 -9.40 15.72
C SER A 228 -23.33 -8.74 14.61
N PRO A 229 -24.55 -9.23 14.31
CA PRO A 229 -25.42 -8.59 13.34
C PRO A 229 -25.62 -7.11 13.64
N ALA A 230 -25.60 -6.28 12.60
CA ALA A 230 -25.89 -4.85 12.74
C ALA A 230 -27.32 -4.62 13.21
N ALA A 231 -27.57 -3.46 13.85
CA ALA A 231 -28.92 -3.05 14.19
C ALA A 231 -29.79 -2.93 12.92
N PRO A 232 -31.11 -3.23 13.00
CA PRO A 232 -32.01 -3.08 11.87
C PRO A 232 -31.95 -1.68 11.24
N GLY A 233 -31.92 -1.62 9.91
CA GLY A 233 -31.82 -0.36 9.15
C GLY A 233 -30.40 0.20 8.99
N VAL A 234 -29.39 -0.48 9.51
CA VAL A 234 -28.00 -0.14 9.23
C VAL A 234 -27.57 -0.83 7.91
N SER A 235 -27.26 -0.05 6.89
CA SER A 235 -26.76 -0.58 5.63
C SER A 235 -25.38 -1.21 5.80
N ARG A 236 -25.11 -2.32 5.08
CA ARG A 236 -23.79 -2.98 5.05
C ARG A 236 -22.73 -2.04 4.51
N GLN A 237 -23.02 -1.41 3.38
CA GLN A 237 -22.19 -0.39 2.76
C GLN A 237 -23.02 0.83 2.40
N ARG A 238 -22.37 1.99 2.41
CA ARG A 238 -22.98 3.27 2.00
C ARG A 238 -22.14 3.93 0.93
N ILE A 239 -22.77 4.36 -0.14
CA ILE A 239 -22.16 5.25 -1.12
C ILE A 239 -22.41 6.70 -0.70
N TRP A 240 -21.33 7.43 -0.50
CA TRP A 240 -21.36 8.85 -0.26
C TRP A 240 -21.19 9.61 -1.58
N HIS A 241 -22.12 10.52 -1.85
CA HIS A 241 -22.08 11.48 -2.94
C HIS A 241 -21.77 12.85 -2.35
N ILE A 242 -20.52 13.30 -2.46
CA ILE A 242 -20.01 14.47 -1.74
C ILE A 242 -19.78 15.60 -2.74
N ARG A 243 -20.35 16.77 -2.48
CA ARG A 243 -20.00 18.03 -3.15
C ARG A 243 -19.22 18.90 -2.17
N ALA A 244 -17.99 19.25 -2.53
CA ALA A 244 -17.13 20.05 -1.71
C ALA A 244 -16.77 21.39 -2.37
N ASN A 245 -16.68 22.47 -1.59
CA ASN A 245 -16.14 23.73 -2.10
C ASN A 245 -14.63 23.57 -2.37
N GLN A 246 -13.91 22.90 -1.46
CA GLN A 246 -12.49 22.62 -1.57
C GLN A 246 -12.20 21.15 -1.28
N VAL A 247 -11.22 20.57 -1.97
CA VAL A 247 -10.76 19.20 -1.77
C VAL A 247 -9.27 19.20 -1.44
N VAL A 248 -8.91 18.53 -0.35
CA VAL A 248 -7.53 18.25 0.03
C VAL A 248 -7.27 16.77 -0.11
N LEU A 249 -6.41 16.39 -1.05
CA LEU A 249 -5.99 15.02 -1.28
C LEU A 249 -4.71 14.74 -0.49
N ALA A 250 -4.80 13.87 0.51
CA ALA A 250 -3.69 13.37 1.31
C ALA A 250 -3.64 11.82 1.27
N PRO A 251 -3.74 11.19 0.07
CA PRO A 251 -4.02 9.76 -0.08
C PRO A 251 -2.82 8.86 0.24
N GLY A 252 -1.65 9.44 0.46
CA GLY A 252 -0.45 8.67 0.72
C GLY A 252 0.27 8.18 -0.54
N ALA A 253 1.09 7.14 -0.36
CA ALA A 253 1.85 6.47 -1.41
C ALA A 253 1.94 4.98 -1.12
N HIS A 254 2.06 4.14 -2.16
CA HIS A 254 2.36 2.71 -2.04
C HIS A 254 3.83 2.43 -2.34
N GLU A 255 4.42 1.50 -1.59
CA GLU A 255 5.76 0.99 -1.88
C GLU A 255 5.73 0.07 -3.10
N ARG A 256 6.81 0.07 -3.89
CA ARG A 256 6.97 -0.77 -5.07
C ARG A 256 7.86 -1.97 -4.77
N PRO A 257 7.56 -3.16 -5.33
CA PRO A 257 8.51 -4.26 -5.38
C PRO A 257 9.66 -3.96 -6.36
N LEU A 258 10.66 -4.83 -6.35
CA LEU A 258 11.73 -4.89 -7.35
C LEU A 258 11.48 -6.09 -8.27
N VAL A 259 11.88 -5.98 -9.54
CA VAL A 259 11.75 -7.06 -10.53
C VAL A 259 13.09 -7.76 -10.70
N PHE A 260 13.15 -9.03 -10.30
CA PHE A 260 14.33 -9.91 -10.38
C PHE A 260 13.87 -11.37 -10.58
N GLU A 261 14.81 -12.27 -10.79
CA GLU A 261 14.46 -13.69 -11.06
C GLU A 261 13.80 -14.36 -9.84
N ASN A 262 12.62 -14.95 -10.05
CA ASN A 262 11.80 -15.58 -9.00
C ASN A 262 11.41 -14.62 -7.85
N ASP A 263 11.00 -13.41 -8.19
CA ASP A 263 10.57 -12.34 -7.28
C ASP A 263 9.14 -12.54 -6.71
N ASP A 264 8.51 -13.66 -7.03
CA ASP A 264 7.12 -13.97 -6.74
C ASP A 264 6.91 -14.97 -5.58
N ARG A 265 7.98 -15.49 -4.98
CA ARG A 265 7.91 -16.56 -3.98
C ARG A 265 7.26 -16.12 -2.67
N PRO A 266 6.55 -17.02 -1.97
CA PRO A 266 6.14 -16.77 -0.59
C PRO A 266 7.34 -16.43 0.31
N GLY A 267 7.17 -15.41 1.17
CA GLY A 267 8.26 -14.87 1.99
C GLY A 267 9.03 -13.73 1.33
N ILE A 268 8.60 -13.27 0.14
CA ILE A 268 9.03 -11.99 -0.41
C ILE A 268 7.91 -10.98 -0.14
N MET A 269 8.22 -9.90 0.59
CA MET A 269 7.25 -8.91 1.05
C MET A 269 7.78 -7.50 0.84
N LEU A 270 6.89 -6.53 0.66
CA LEU A 270 7.26 -5.12 0.72
C LEU A 270 7.84 -4.79 2.10
N ALA A 271 8.88 -3.98 2.14
CA ALA A 271 9.55 -3.62 3.38
C ALA A 271 8.61 -2.87 4.34
N SER A 272 7.75 -1.99 3.80
CA SER A 272 6.69 -1.32 4.58
C SER A 272 5.66 -2.30 5.16
N ALA A 273 5.36 -3.39 4.45
CA ALA A 273 4.47 -4.42 4.96
C ALA A 273 5.10 -5.17 6.13
N VAL A 274 6.38 -5.56 6.01
CA VAL A 274 7.14 -6.17 7.11
C VAL A 274 7.09 -5.28 8.35
N ARG A 275 7.31 -3.96 8.18
CA ARG A 275 7.23 -2.98 9.25
C ARG A 275 5.81 -2.89 9.85
N SER A 276 4.78 -2.89 9.01
CA SER A 276 3.38 -2.85 9.44
C SER A 276 3.01 -4.09 10.25
N TYR A 277 3.37 -5.28 9.79
CA TYR A 277 3.12 -6.51 10.55
C TYR A 277 3.86 -6.52 11.88
N LEU A 278 5.11 -6.05 11.90
CA LEU A 278 5.90 -5.98 13.12
C LEU A 278 5.30 -5.02 14.14
N ASN A 279 5.09 -3.77 13.75
CA ASN A 279 4.75 -2.69 14.68
C ASN A 279 3.25 -2.59 14.96
N ARG A 280 2.41 -2.70 13.92
CA ARG A 280 0.95 -2.56 14.09
C ARG A 280 0.29 -3.83 14.60
N TYR A 281 0.79 -5.01 14.20
CA TYR A 281 0.18 -6.29 14.57
C TYR A 281 1.02 -7.15 15.51
N GLY A 282 2.27 -6.78 15.79
CA GLY A 282 3.17 -7.55 16.64
C GLY A 282 3.53 -8.90 16.03
N VAL A 283 3.77 -8.95 14.73
CA VAL A 283 4.07 -10.18 13.98
C VAL A 283 5.41 -10.06 13.27
N ALA A 284 6.32 -10.99 13.54
CA ALA A 284 7.59 -11.15 12.83
C ALA A 284 7.40 -12.16 11.69
N ALA A 285 7.25 -11.68 10.44
CA ALA A 285 6.99 -12.52 9.27
C ALA A 285 8.13 -13.48 8.92
N GLY A 286 9.34 -13.26 9.46
CA GLY A 286 10.52 -14.11 9.34
C GLY A 286 11.46 -13.93 10.53
N GLN A 287 12.41 -14.85 10.65
CA GLN A 287 13.41 -14.89 11.74
C GLN A 287 14.80 -14.48 11.25
N ARG A 288 15.06 -14.61 9.97
CA ARG A 288 16.32 -14.25 9.31
C ARG A 288 16.02 -13.50 8.01
N VAL A 289 16.11 -12.18 8.08
CA VAL A 289 15.64 -11.27 7.05
C VAL A 289 16.80 -10.75 6.20
N VAL A 290 16.64 -10.75 4.88
CA VAL A 290 17.39 -9.92 3.96
C VAL A 290 16.47 -8.75 3.53
N ILE A 291 17.02 -7.54 3.46
CA ILE A 291 16.33 -6.35 2.98
C ILE A 291 16.98 -5.94 1.66
N SER A 292 16.22 -5.80 0.58
CA SER A 292 16.68 -5.30 -0.72
C SER A 292 16.05 -3.95 -1.01
N THR A 293 16.87 -2.93 -1.26
CA THR A 293 16.36 -1.56 -1.36
C THR A 293 17.06 -0.70 -2.41
N THR A 294 16.36 0.33 -2.86
CA THR A 294 16.85 1.43 -3.72
C THR A 294 16.75 2.78 -3.02
N ASN A 295 16.34 2.84 -1.75
CA ASN A 295 16.01 4.08 -1.05
C ASN A 295 16.20 3.97 0.47
N ASP A 296 16.09 5.08 1.20
CA ASP A 296 16.38 5.14 2.64
C ASP A 296 15.26 4.58 3.54
N SER A 297 14.01 4.47 3.06
CA SER A 297 12.88 4.06 3.92
C SER A 297 13.05 2.66 4.53
N ALA A 298 13.74 1.76 3.82
CA ALA A 298 13.99 0.40 4.25
C ALA A 298 14.92 0.30 5.48
N TYR A 299 15.72 1.32 5.76
CA TYR A 299 16.59 1.31 6.96
C TYR A 299 15.81 1.47 8.27
N ALA A 300 14.66 2.15 8.23
CA ALA A 300 13.74 2.16 9.37
C ALA A 300 13.19 0.76 9.68
N VAL A 301 12.93 -0.04 8.64
CA VAL A 301 12.51 -1.46 8.80
C VAL A 301 13.64 -2.27 9.45
N ALA A 302 14.89 -2.06 9.02
CA ALA A 302 16.04 -2.72 9.61
C ALA A 302 16.20 -2.37 11.11
N ALA A 303 16.01 -1.10 11.47
CA ALA A 303 16.07 -0.65 12.85
C ALA A 303 14.98 -1.31 13.72
N ASP A 304 13.74 -1.34 13.23
CA ASP A 304 12.59 -1.92 13.93
C ASP A 304 12.74 -3.44 14.11
N LEU A 305 13.16 -4.18 13.06
CA LEU A 305 13.42 -5.62 13.14
C LEU A 305 14.50 -5.94 14.17
N ARG A 306 15.58 -5.15 14.19
CA ARG A 306 16.65 -5.33 15.18
C ARG A 306 16.16 -5.06 16.60
N ALA A 307 15.38 -3.98 16.81
CA ALA A 307 14.79 -3.68 18.12
C ALA A 307 13.87 -4.81 18.61
N ALA A 308 13.19 -5.50 17.69
CA ALA A 308 12.36 -6.67 17.97
C ALA A 308 13.15 -8.00 18.12
N GLY A 309 14.50 -7.97 18.02
CA GLY A 309 15.34 -9.16 18.14
C GLY A 309 15.36 -10.07 16.90
N VAL A 310 14.82 -9.63 15.76
CA VAL A 310 14.85 -10.37 14.50
C VAL A 310 16.22 -10.23 13.85
N LYS A 311 16.78 -11.34 13.38
CA LYS A 311 18.11 -11.34 12.76
C LYS A 311 18.08 -10.77 11.34
N ILE A 312 18.82 -9.69 11.11
CA ILE A 312 19.07 -9.16 9.77
C ILE A 312 20.33 -9.82 9.22
N ALA A 313 20.18 -10.59 8.12
CA ALA A 313 21.31 -11.24 7.47
C ALA A 313 22.13 -10.23 6.64
N ALA A 314 21.46 -9.35 5.91
CA ALA A 314 22.07 -8.21 5.21
C ALA A 314 20.99 -7.20 4.78
N VAL A 315 21.40 -5.95 4.59
CA VAL A 315 20.71 -4.97 3.73
C VAL A 315 21.47 -4.89 2.42
N VAL A 316 20.81 -5.15 1.31
CA VAL A 316 21.31 -5.07 -0.07
C VAL A 316 20.80 -3.77 -0.67
N ASP A 317 21.66 -2.76 -0.76
CA ASP A 317 21.31 -1.45 -1.27
C ASP A 317 21.87 -1.28 -2.69
N ALA A 318 20.97 -1.08 -3.64
CA ALA A 318 21.34 -0.92 -5.02
C ALA A 318 22.16 0.34 -5.30
N ARG A 319 22.04 1.37 -4.46
CA ARG A 319 22.76 2.64 -4.65
C ARG A 319 24.28 2.45 -4.52
N PRO A 320 25.07 3.16 -5.35
CA PRO A 320 26.52 2.99 -5.36
C PRO A 320 27.23 3.70 -4.20
N GLN A 321 26.52 4.54 -3.44
CA GLN A 321 27.09 5.35 -2.37
C GLN A 321 26.46 5.01 -1.02
N LEU A 322 27.27 5.05 0.02
CA LEU A 322 26.81 4.91 1.40
C LEU A 322 26.06 6.19 1.82
N THR A 323 24.76 6.09 2.01
CA THR A 323 23.92 7.21 2.48
C THR A 323 24.04 7.36 3.99
N GLU A 324 23.55 8.47 4.56
CA GLU A 324 23.51 8.69 6.01
C GLU A 324 22.74 7.57 6.72
N ALA A 325 21.57 7.19 6.19
CA ALA A 325 20.76 6.10 6.74
C ALA A 325 21.50 4.75 6.69
N ALA A 326 22.23 4.48 5.60
CA ALA A 326 23.04 3.27 5.46
C ALA A 326 24.22 3.27 6.44
N ALA A 327 24.91 4.41 6.61
CA ALA A 327 26.02 4.56 7.56
C ALA A 327 25.56 4.32 9.00
N ALA A 328 24.43 4.92 9.41
CA ALA A 328 23.83 4.69 10.72
C ALA A 328 23.49 3.21 10.97
N ALA A 329 22.99 2.51 9.95
CA ALA A 329 22.73 1.07 10.05
C ALA A 329 24.03 0.25 10.23
N VAL A 330 25.11 0.62 9.53
CA VAL A 330 26.43 -0.03 9.69
C VAL A 330 26.98 0.22 11.09
N GLU A 331 26.94 1.45 11.59
CA GLU A 331 27.37 1.80 12.97
C GLU A 331 26.58 1.01 14.01
N ALA A 332 25.31 0.76 13.74
CA ALA A 332 24.45 -0.06 14.57
C ALA A 332 24.69 -1.59 14.40
N GLY A 333 25.71 -2.01 13.64
CA GLY A 333 26.11 -3.41 13.46
C GLY A 333 25.33 -4.17 12.39
N THR A 334 24.56 -3.50 11.52
CA THR A 334 23.87 -4.14 10.39
C THR A 334 24.85 -4.30 9.22
N ARG A 335 24.91 -5.48 8.63
CA ARG A 335 25.67 -5.73 7.40
C ARG A 335 24.96 -5.06 6.22
N VAL A 336 25.63 -4.15 5.53
CA VAL A 336 25.11 -3.44 4.35
C VAL A 336 25.99 -3.73 3.14
N LEU A 337 25.37 -4.12 2.03
CA LEU A 337 26.01 -4.40 0.74
C LEU A 337 25.59 -3.30 -0.25
N ILE A 338 26.44 -2.31 -0.43
CA ILE A 338 26.24 -1.17 -1.33
C ILE A 338 26.56 -1.56 -2.77
N GLY A 339 25.88 -0.93 -3.77
CA GLY A 339 26.08 -1.21 -5.18
C GLY A 339 25.72 -2.64 -5.58
N SER A 340 24.76 -3.22 -4.88
CA SER A 340 24.40 -4.63 -4.99
C SER A 340 22.88 -4.80 -5.10
N ALA A 341 22.44 -5.85 -5.76
CA ALA A 341 21.03 -6.21 -5.89
C ALA A 341 20.82 -7.71 -5.70
N VAL A 342 19.62 -8.08 -5.28
CA VAL A 342 19.16 -9.48 -5.31
C VAL A 342 18.85 -9.83 -6.76
N ALA A 343 19.57 -10.81 -7.31
CA ALA A 343 19.42 -11.27 -8.68
C ALA A 343 18.52 -12.50 -8.80
N ASN A 344 18.42 -13.33 -7.75
CA ASN A 344 17.59 -14.52 -7.73
C ASN A 344 17.21 -14.90 -6.29
N THR A 345 16.17 -15.71 -6.15
CA THR A 345 15.79 -16.34 -4.88
C THR A 345 15.76 -17.84 -5.00
N SER A 346 16.03 -18.55 -3.90
CA SER A 346 15.93 -20.00 -3.80
C SER A 346 14.78 -20.41 -2.89
N ALA A 347 14.26 -21.62 -3.13
CA ALA A 347 13.27 -22.29 -2.31
C ALA A 347 13.45 -23.79 -2.44
N SER A 348 13.68 -24.48 -1.32
CA SER A 348 13.85 -25.93 -1.28
C SER A 348 12.60 -26.68 -0.79
N GLY A 349 11.69 -25.97 -0.11
CA GLY A 349 10.43 -26.52 0.39
C GLY A 349 9.36 -26.64 -0.70
N ALA A 350 8.44 -27.60 -0.54
CA ALA A 350 7.33 -27.83 -1.45
C ALA A 350 6.32 -26.67 -1.49
N ASP A 351 6.31 -25.83 -0.47
CA ASP A 351 5.49 -24.61 -0.37
C ASP A 351 6.05 -23.44 -1.16
N GLY A 352 7.24 -23.59 -1.77
CA GLY A 352 7.92 -22.58 -2.57
C GLY A 352 8.43 -21.37 -1.78
N ARG A 353 8.40 -21.42 -0.44
CA ARG A 353 8.85 -20.31 0.42
C ARG A 353 10.34 -20.05 0.23
N VAL A 354 10.71 -18.77 0.17
CA VAL A 354 12.10 -18.33 0.07
C VAL A 354 12.94 -18.88 1.23
N ASP A 355 14.10 -19.47 0.91
CA ASP A 355 15.10 -19.96 1.87
C ASP A 355 16.49 -19.32 1.67
N GLY A 356 16.67 -18.54 0.61
CA GLY A 356 17.88 -17.80 0.33
C GLY A 356 17.76 -16.85 -0.84
N VAL A 357 18.74 -15.98 -0.96
CA VAL A 357 18.89 -15.02 -2.05
C VAL A 357 20.29 -15.08 -2.63
N THR A 358 20.40 -14.86 -3.94
CA THR A 358 21.66 -14.61 -4.64
C THR A 358 21.84 -13.12 -4.83
N VAL A 359 22.87 -12.56 -4.23
CA VAL A 359 23.23 -11.14 -4.34
C VAL A 359 24.36 -10.97 -5.34
N ARG A 360 24.22 -10.00 -6.23
CA ARG A 360 25.20 -9.61 -7.22
C ARG A 360 25.54 -8.12 -7.10
N SER A 361 26.81 -7.77 -7.36
CA SER A 361 27.19 -6.37 -7.56
C SER A 361 26.65 -5.89 -8.90
N ILE A 362 26.22 -4.63 -8.95
CA ILE A 362 25.67 -3.99 -10.16
C ILE A 362 26.38 -2.68 -10.47
N ASN A 363 26.49 -2.35 -11.76
CA ASN A 363 26.97 -1.04 -12.23
C ASN A 363 25.84 0.01 -12.24
N ASP A 364 26.14 1.22 -12.69
CA ASP A 364 25.17 2.32 -12.75
C ASP A 364 23.99 2.03 -13.67
N ASP A 365 24.18 1.22 -14.70
CA ASP A 365 23.12 0.81 -15.64
C ASP A 365 22.26 -0.35 -15.12
N GLY A 366 22.58 -0.91 -13.94
CA GLY A 366 21.90 -2.05 -13.33
C GLY A 366 22.35 -3.41 -13.88
N GLU A 367 23.41 -3.46 -14.68
CA GLU A 367 23.98 -4.70 -15.20
C GLU A 367 24.83 -5.39 -14.10
N LEU A 368 24.80 -6.73 -14.10
CA LEU A 368 25.60 -7.50 -13.18
C LEU A 368 27.09 -7.35 -13.46
N THR A 369 27.85 -7.16 -12.37
CA THR A 369 29.31 -7.13 -12.40
C THR A 369 29.90 -8.33 -11.66
N SER A 370 31.15 -8.23 -11.21
CA SER A 370 31.82 -9.27 -10.45
C SER A 370 31.22 -9.40 -9.04
N GLY A 371 31.31 -10.59 -8.50
CA GLY A 371 30.86 -10.92 -7.15
C GLY A 371 29.49 -11.58 -7.17
N ILE A 372 29.42 -12.71 -6.50
CA ILE A 372 28.20 -13.49 -6.24
C ILE A 372 28.25 -13.92 -4.79
N GLU A 373 27.16 -13.72 -4.09
CA GLU A 373 27.02 -14.18 -2.72
C GLU A 373 25.62 -14.77 -2.50
N GLN A 374 25.59 -15.95 -1.90
CA GLN A 374 24.35 -16.57 -1.45
C GLN A 374 24.13 -16.31 0.03
N ILE A 375 22.96 -15.76 0.38
CA ILE A 375 22.61 -15.43 1.76
C ILE A 375 21.32 -16.18 2.09
N ALA A 376 21.41 -17.08 3.08
CA ALA A 376 20.24 -17.78 3.58
C ALA A 376 19.32 -16.81 4.33
N CYS A 377 18.02 -16.87 4.06
CA CYS A 377 16.98 -16.10 4.74
C CYS A 377 15.65 -16.82 4.64
N ASP A 378 14.70 -16.50 5.53
CA ASP A 378 13.33 -17.00 5.49
C ASP A 378 12.31 -15.89 5.18
N LEU A 379 12.83 -14.66 4.98
CA LEU A 379 12.07 -13.48 4.56
C LEU A 379 12.99 -12.54 3.76
N LEU A 380 12.52 -12.11 2.59
CA LEU A 380 13.10 -11.04 1.80
C LEU A 380 12.17 -9.83 1.82
N ALA A 381 12.60 -8.74 2.46
CA ALA A 381 11.90 -7.46 2.45
C ALA A 381 12.39 -6.62 1.27
N VAL A 382 11.49 -6.16 0.39
CA VAL A 382 11.85 -5.42 -0.82
C VAL A 382 11.29 -3.99 -0.81
N SER A 383 12.10 -3.03 -1.26
CA SER A 383 11.71 -1.62 -1.39
C SER A 383 12.30 -1.02 -2.66
N GLY A 384 11.51 -0.99 -3.74
CA GLY A 384 11.87 -0.41 -5.03
C GLY A 384 11.54 1.08 -5.16
N GLY A 385 11.24 1.76 -4.06
CA GLY A 385 10.78 3.14 -4.00
C GLY A 385 9.27 3.25 -3.77
N TRP A 386 8.76 4.48 -3.85
CA TRP A 386 7.38 4.79 -3.52
C TRP A 386 6.63 5.37 -4.71
N SER A 387 5.35 5.05 -4.84
CA SER A 387 4.44 5.59 -5.85
C SER A 387 3.36 6.42 -5.16
N PRO A 388 3.38 7.75 -5.28
CA PRO A 388 2.29 8.61 -4.84
C PRO A 388 0.95 8.19 -5.42
N LEU A 389 -0.11 8.23 -4.61
CA LEU A 389 -1.46 7.88 -5.03
C LEU A 389 -2.14 9.06 -5.73
N VAL A 390 -1.95 9.13 -7.05
CA VAL A 390 -2.34 10.29 -7.87
C VAL A 390 -3.65 10.08 -8.65
N HIS A 391 -4.35 8.97 -8.42
CA HIS A 391 -5.53 8.60 -9.20
C HIS A 391 -6.66 9.63 -9.12
N LEU A 392 -7.00 10.15 -7.93
CA LEU A 392 -8.07 11.16 -7.79
C LEU A 392 -7.69 12.51 -8.42
N HIS A 393 -6.39 12.87 -8.37
CA HIS A 393 -5.88 14.04 -9.07
C HIS A 393 -6.00 13.88 -10.59
N SER A 394 -5.61 12.72 -11.12
CA SER A 394 -5.63 12.42 -12.55
C SER A 394 -7.05 12.25 -13.10
N GLN A 395 -8.00 11.72 -12.32
CA GLN A 395 -9.41 11.64 -12.71
C GLN A 395 -10.03 13.02 -12.96
N ARG A 396 -9.51 14.06 -12.30
CA ARG A 396 -9.87 15.46 -12.53
C ARG A 396 -9.00 16.15 -13.59
N GLN A 397 -8.39 15.38 -14.50
CA GLN A 397 -7.52 15.85 -15.57
C GLN A 397 -6.24 16.52 -15.10
N GLY A 398 -5.86 16.36 -13.83
CA GLY A 398 -4.57 16.76 -13.30
C GLY A 398 -3.45 16.03 -14.02
N LYS A 399 -2.42 16.77 -14.46
CA LYS A 399 -1.26 16.20 -15.13
C LYS A 399 -0.19 15.80 -14.11
N LEU A 400 0.60 14.81 -14.50
CA LEU A 400 1.73 14.30 -13.72
C LEU A 400 3.03 14.66 -14.42
N ARG A 401 4.11 14.76 -13.64
CA ARG A 401 5.47 14.77 -14.12
C ARG A 401 6.26 13.64 -13.47
N TRP A 402 7.26 13.18 -14.15
CA TRP A 402 8.26 12.31 -13.55
C TRP A 402 9.23 13.13 -12.71
N ASP A 403 9.59 12.61 -11.56
CA ASP A 403 10.59 13.17 -10.65
C ASP A 403 11.72 12.15 -10.49
N ASP A 404 12.91 12.55 -10.94
CA ASP A 404 14.07 11.63 -11.00
C ASP A 404 14.62 11.28 -9.62
N ASP A 405 14.61 12.22 -8.67
CA ASP A 405 15.11 12.00 -7.32
C ASP A 405 14.20 11.08 -6.50
N LEU A 406 12.90 11.22 -6.69
CA LEU A 406 11.89 10.36 -6.06
C LEU A 406 11.69 9.05 -6.82
N ALA A 407 12.13 8.97 -8.08
CA ALA A 407 11.80 7.90 -9.02
C ALA A 407 10.28 7.64 -9.07
N ALA A 408 9.47 8.70 -9.19
CA ALA A 408 8.01 8.65 -9.06
C ALA A 408 7.28 9.68 -9.93
N PHE A 409 6.02 9.37 -10.26
CA PHE A 409 5.11 10.35 -10.85
C PHE A 409 4.45 11.18 -9.74
N VAL A 410 4.57 12.50 -9.87
CA VAL A 410 3.97 13.46 -8.93
C VAL A 410 3.04 14.44 -9.64
N PRO A 411 2.04 15.04 -8.96
CA PRO A 411 1.20 16.08 -9.53
C PRO A 411 2.00 17.27 -10.07
N SER A 412 1.68 17.73 -11.29
CA SER A 412 2.38 18.85 -11.94
C SER A 412 1.50 20.05 -12.26
N THR A 413 0.19 19.84 -12.44
CA THR A 413 -0.75 20.94 -12.73
C THR A 413 -1.70 21.19 -11.57
N VAL A 414 -2.12 22.44 -11.46
CA VAL A 414 -3.16 22.83 -10.50
C VAL A 414 -4.52 22.37 -11.03
N VAL A 415 -5.28 21.67 -10.18
CA VAL A 415 -6.68 21.38 -10.42
C VAL A 415 -7.51 22.38 -9.61
N PRO A 416 -8.50 23.08 -10.22
CA PRO A 416 -9.26 24.10 -9.52
C PRO A 416 -9.92 23.57 -8.24
N ASN A 417 -9.77 24.31 -7.15
CA ASN A 417 -10.32 23.99 -5.83
C ASN A 417 -9.90 22.62 -5.27
N GLN A 418 -8.72 22.14 -5.67
CA GLN A 418 -8.14 20.89 -5.21
C GLN A 418 -6.65 21.06 -4.94
N GLN A 419 -6.17 20.51 -3.83
CA GLN A 419 -4.75 20.46 -3.48
C GLN A 419 -4.36 19.01 -3.18
N THR A 420 -3.15 18.60 -3.59
CA THR A 420 -2.57 17.30 -3.21
C THR A 420 -1.38 17.57 -2.30
N ILE A 421 -1.29 16.87 -1.18
CA ILE A 421 -0.31 17.11 -0.11
C ILE A 421 0.33 15.80 0.39
N GLY A 422 1.39 15.94 1.17
CA GLY A 422 2.12 14.83 1.78
C GLY A 422 2.71 13.88 0.75
N SER A 423 2.81 12.61 1.07
CA SER A 423 3.41 11.63 0.17
C SER A 423 2.62 11.41 -1.13
N GLY A 424 1.34 11.79 -1.20
CA GLY A 424 0.58 11.91 -2.46
C GLY A 424 1.15 12.94 -3.43
N ARG A 425 1.93 13.91 -2.95
CA ARG A 425 2.66 14.92 -3.74
C ARG A 425 4.15 14.60 -3.89
N GLY A 426 4.67 13.64 -3.11
CA GLY A 426 6.08 13.28 -3.06
C GLY A 426 6.82 13.79 -1.81
N SER A 427 6.13 14.36 -0.83
CA SER A 427 6.71 14.77 0.45
C SER A 427 6.60 13.64 1.46
N PHE A 428 7.71 12.99 1.80
CA PHE A 428 7.71 11.81 2.67
C PHE A 428 8.15 12.10 4.11
N ALA A 429 8.86 13.20 4.36
CA ALA A 429 9.26 13.58 5.71
C ALA A 429 8.03 14.04 6.53
N LEU A 430 7.95 13.60 7.79
CA LEU A 430 6.83 13.92 8.67
C LEU A 430 6.65 15.41 8.85
N ALA A 431 7.75 16.15 9.07
CA ALA A 431 7.72 17.61 9.21
C ALA A 431 7.11 18.31 7.99
N ASP A 432 7.48 17.88 6.77
CA ASP A 432 6.95 18.44 5.53
C ASP A 432 5.46 18.10 5.37
N CYS A 433 5.06 16.87 5.68
CA CYS A 433 3.65 16.45 5.66
C CYS A 433 2.78 17.31 6.58
N LEU A 434 3.25 17.61 7.79
CA LEU A 434 2.53 18.44 8.75
C LEU A 434 2.45 19.89 8.26
N ALA A 435 3.55 20.45 7.76
CA ALA A 435 3.59 21.82 7.25
C ALA A 435 2.67 22.01 6.01
N GLU A 436 2.74 21.08 5.06
CA GLU A 436 1.84 21.08 3.90
C GLU A 436 0.37 20.94 4.32
N GLY A 437 0.09 20.10 5.33
CA GLY A 437 -1.25 19.91 5.87
C GLY A 437 -1.82 21.20 6.44
N VAL A 438 -1.09 21.86 7.34
CA VAL A 438 -1.49 23.15 7.90
C VAL A 438 -1.75 24.19 6.81
N PHE A 439 -0.81 24.34 5.88
CA PHE A 439 -0.96 25.28 4.78
C PHE A 439 -2.18 24.98 3.91
N ALA A 440 -2.42 23.71 3.57
CA ALA A 440 -3.55 23.30 2.74
C ALA A 440 -4.89 23.49 3.46
N GLY A 441 -4.99 23.18 4.75
CA GLY A 441 -6.18 23.38 5.55
C GLY A 441 -6.59 24.85 5.64
N LEU A 442 -5.63 25.73 5.98
CA LEU A 442 -5.84 27.18 6.03
C LEU A 442 -6.21 27.74 4.65
N THR A 443 -5.55 27.29 3.59
CA THR A 443 -5.83 27.75 2.22
C THR A 443 -7.21 27.31 1.77
N ALA A 444 -7.60 26.07 2.04
CA ALA A 444 -8.92 25.54 1.69
C ALA A 444 -10.03 26.26 2.46
N ALA A 445 -9.88 26.48 3.77
CA ALA A 445 -10.85 27.22 4.57
C ALA A 445 -11.01 28.66 4.09
N ARG A 446 -9.91 29.35 3.77
CA ARG A 446 -9.94 30.71 3.22
C ARG A 446 -10.64 30.76 1.86
N ALA A 447 -10.34 29.81 0.97
CA ALA A 447 -10.98 29.73 -0.33
C ALA A 447 -12.48 29.37 -0.24
N ALA A 448 -12.91 28.70 0.83
CA ALA A 448 -14.31 28.47 1.16
C ALA A 448 -15.01 29.64 1.84
N GLY A 449 -14.30 30.75 2.12
CA GLY A 449 -14.88 31.99 2.64
C GLY A 449 -14.70 32.22 4.15
N PHE A 450 -13.90 31.38 4.82
CA PHE A 450 -13.65 31.51 6.27
C PHE A 450 -12.42 32.33 6.59
N SER A 451 -12.46 33.04 7.74
CA SER A 451 -11.29 33.75 8.27
C SER A 451 -10.33 32.75 8.91
N THR A 452 -9.06 32.84 8.56
CA THR A 452 -8.04 31.92 9.08
C THR A 452 -6.99 32.72 9.88
N ALA A 453 -6.65 32.26 11.08
CA ALA A 453 -5.43 32.64 11.77
C ALA A 453 -4.26 31.81 11.21
N VAL A 454 -3.06 32.35 11.20
CA VAL A 454 -1.86 31.56 10.84
C VAL A 454 -1.37 30.88 12.12
N GLU A 455 -1.53 29.57 12.16
CA GLU A 455 -0.98 28.76 13.24
C GLU A 455 0.37 28.16 12.81
N PRO A 456 1.32 28.02 13.74
CA PRO A 456 2.57 27.33 13.44
C PRO A 456 2.29 25.84 13.15
N SER A 457 3.06 25.27 12.23
CA SER A 457 3.01 23.84 11.99
C SER A 457 3.49 23.06 13.23
N PRO A 458 2.86 21.90 13.55
CA PRO A 458 3.36 21.04 14.59
C PRO A 458 4.82 20.64 14.31
N LEU A 459 5.66 20.69 15.34
CA LEU A 459 7.08 20.42 15.21
C LEU A 459 7.32 18.91 15.14
N ALA A 460 7.99 18.46 14.10
CA ALA A 460 8.55 17.13 13.97
C ALA A 460 10.00 17.21 13.51
N GLU A 461 10.77 16.17 13.77
CA GLU A 461 12.17 16.13 13.35
C GLU A 461 12.29 16.15 11.82
N PRO A 462 13.00 17.10 11.22
CA PRO A 462 13.24 17.11 9.79
C PRO A 462 14.18 15.96 9.43
N LYS A 463 13.80 15.16 8.43
CA LYS A 463 14.62 14.07 7.91
C LYS A 463 14.83 14.30 6.42
N ALA A 464 16.10 14.45 6.03
CA ALA A 464 16.48 14.41 4.62
C ALA A 464 16.61 12.96 4.18
N ALA A 465 16.12 12.65 2.98
CA ALA A 465 16.32 11.37 2.34
C ALA A 465 17.21 11.52 1.12
N ALA A 466 18.11 10.58 0.90
CA ALA A 466 18.88 10.53 -0.33
C ALA A 466 17.99 10.12 -1.51
N PRO A 467 18.36 10.51 -2.76
CA PRO A 467 17.61 10.15 -3.95
C PRO A 467 17.39 8.64 -4.07
N THR A 468 16.23 8.25 -4.58
CA THR A 468 15.90 6.87 -4.89
C THR A 468 16.61 6.44 -6.17
N ARG A 469 17.33 5.31 -6.15
CA ARG A 469 17.90 4.76 -7.37
C ARG A 469 16.79 4.18 -8.26
N GLN A 470 16.78 4.59 -9.52
CA GLN A 470 15.90 4.01 -10.54
C GLN A 470 16.46 2.65 -10.99
N LEU A 471 15.94 1.57 -10.41
CA LEU A 471 16.29 0.19 -10.77
C LEU A 471 14.99 -0.57 -11.04
N TRP A 472 14.72 -0.85 -12.32
CA TRP A 472 13.46 -1.43 -12.76
C TRP A 472 13.52 -2.91 -13.04
N LEU A 473 14.74 -3.42 -13.23
CA LEU A 473 14.98 -4.80 -13.62
C LEU A 473 16.40 -5.18 -13.19
N VAL A 474 16.52 -6.29 -12.49
CA VAL A 474 17.79 -6.92 -12.15
C VAL A 474 17.91 -8.19 -13.01
N PRO A 475 18.98 -8.35 -13.82
CA PRO A 475 19.22 -9.61 -14.54
C PRO A 475 19.30 -10.81 -13.59
N GLY A 476 19.01 -12.01 -14.08
CA GLY A 476 19.06 -13.23 -13.30
C GLY A 476 20.47 -13.57 -12.80
N GLU A 477 20.57 -14.57 -11.92
CA GLU A 477 21.83 -14.97 -11.26
C GLU A 477 23.01 -15.17 -12.21
N GLN A 478 22.75 -15.74 -13.39
CA GLN A 478 23.76 -16.04 -14.41
C GLN A 478 24.01 -14.89 -15.40
N GLY A 479 23.30 -13.77 -15.25
CA GLY A 479 23.34 -12.64 -16.17
C GLY A 479 21.96 -12.36 -16.80
N THR A 480 21.94 -11.69 -17.93
CA THR A 480 20.70 -11.40 -18.66
C THR A 480 20.06 -12.71 -19.15
N PRO A 481 18.85 -13.05 -18.71
CA PRO A 481 18.15 -14.26 -19.14
C PRO A 481 17.79 -14.20 -20.63
N ASP A 482 17.75 -15.35 -21.30
CA ASP A 482 17.30 -15.43 -22.69
C ASP A 482 15.78 -15.26 -22.82
N ASP A 483 15.02 -15.72 -21.82
CA ASP A 483 13.57 -15.82 -21.90
C ASP A 483 12.78 -14.84 -21.00
N TRP A 484 13.35 -14.40 -19.88
CA TRP A 484 12.73 -13.47 -18.92
C TRP A 484 11.40 -13.90 -18.30
N HIS A 485 11.02 -15.18 -18.38
CA HIS A 485 9.72 -15.65 -17.90
C HIS A 485 9.58 -15.62 -16.38
N HIS A 486 10.67 -15.68 -15.63
CA HIS A 486 10.64 -15.73 -14.17
C HIS A 486 10.91 -14.37 -13.50
N HIS A 487 10.82 -13.28 -14.24
CA HIS A 487 10.89 -11.91 -13.73
C HIS A 487 9.50 -11.29 -13.83
N PHE A 488 8.75 -11.32 -12.72
CA PHE A 488 7.34 -10.93 -12.73
C PHE A 488 7.17 -9.42 -12.53
N VAL A 489 6.38 -8.82 -13.40
CA VAL A 489 6.02 -7.39 -13.35
C VAL A 489 4.65 -7.20 -12.73
N ASP A 490 3.72 -8.14 -13.00
CA ASP A 490 2.36 -8.12 -12.47
C ASP A 490 2.01 -9.51 -11.91
N PHE A 491 1.96 -9.62 -10.59
CA PHE A 491 1.73 -10.91 -9.91
C PHE A 491 0.31 -11.43 -10.09
N GLN A 492 -0.70 -10.54 -10.14
CA GLN A 492 -2.11 -10.95 -10.28
C GLN A 492 -2.44 -11.50 -11.67
N ARG A 493 -1.68 -11.10 -12.68
CA ARG A 493 -1.83 -11.53 -14.07
C ARG A 493 -0.73 -12.44 -14.56
N ASP A 494 0.21 -12.83 -13.69
CA ASP A 494 1.40 -13.63 -14.06
C ASP A 494 2.16 -13.04 -15.26
N GLN A 495 2.22 -11.69 -15.36
CA GLN A 495 2.90 -11.05 -16.47
C GLN A 495 4.36 -10.78 -16.12
N SER A 496 5.23 -11.25 -16.98
CA SER A 496 6.67 -11.19 -16.82
C SER A 496 7.31 -10.11 -17.72
N VAL A 497 8.61 -9.92 -17.57
CA VAL A 497 9.42 -9.11 -18.48
C VAL A 497 9.34 -9.65 -19.92
N ALA A 498 9.27 -10.97 -20.11
CA ALA A 498 9.08 -11.58 -21.44
C ALA A 498 7.85 -11.05 -22.18
N ASP A 499 6.74 -10.82 -21.47
CA ASP A 499 5.51 -10.29 -22.05
C ASP A 499 5.66 -8.83 -22.49
N VAL A 500 6.39 -8.03 -21.70
CA VAL A 500 6.75 -6.66 -22.07
C VAL A 500 7.64 -6.65 -23.32
N LEU A 501 8.68 -7.49 -23.37
CA LEU A 501 9.57 -7.61 -24.51
C LEU A 501 8.84 -8.09 -25.76
N ARG A 502 7.93 -9.04 -25.66
CA ARG A 502 7.08 -9.51 -26.77
C ARG A 502 6.23 -8.37 -27.32
N SER A 503 5.61 -7.56 -26.46
CA SER A 503 4.76 -6.45 -26.87
C SER A 503 5.55 -5.32 -27.53
N THR A 504 6.71 -4.95 -26.98
CA THR A 504 7.60 -3.94 -27.56
C THR A 504 8.23 -4.42 -28.88
N GLY A 505 8.60 -5.70 -28.97
CA GLY A 505 9.07 -6.37 -30.20
C GLY A 505 8.00 -6.38 -31.30
N ALA A 506 6.72 -6.50 -30.95
CA ALA A 506 5.58 -6.34 -31.88
C ALA A 506 5.31 -4.89 -32.29
N GLY A 507 6.15 -3.94 -31.89
CA GLY A 507 6.05 -2.53 -32.29
C GLY A 507 5.21 -1.65 -31.38
N MET A 508 4.73 -2.15 -30.24
CA MET A 508 3.97 -1.32 -29.29
C MET A 508 4.90 -0.37 -28.54
N ARG A 509 4.46 0.89 -28.39
CA ARG A 509 5.26 1.97 -27.78
C ARG A 509 4.48 2.75 -26.72
N SER A 510 3.18 2.59 -26.66
CA SER A 510 2.31 3.23 -25.68
C SER A 510 2.03 2.26 -24.54
N VAL A 511 2.17 2.71 -23.30
CA VAL A 511 1.84 1.93 -22.11
C VAL A 511 0.39 1.41 -22.14
N GLU A 512 -0.55 2.20 -22.69
CA GLU A 512 -1.96 1.80 -22.84
C GLU A 512 -2.16 0.64 -23.84
N HIS A 513 -1.37 0.57 -24.91
CA HIS A 513 -1.40 -0.56 -25.85
C HIS A 513 -0.76 -1.80 -25.23
N ILE A 514 0.40 -1.64 -24.58
CA ILE A 514 1.10 -2.73 -23.89
C ILE A 514 0.21 -3.32 -22.81
N LYS A 515 -0.43 -2.48 -21.99
CA LYS A 515 -1.43 -2.88 -20.99
C LYS A 515 -2.53 -3.77 -21.58
N ARG A 516 -3.10 -3.41 -22.73
CA ARG A 516 -4.16 -4.18 -23.39
C ARG A 516 -3.67 -5.49 -24.00
N TYR A 517 -2.43 -5.52 -24.44
CA TYR A 517 -1.83 -6.70 -25.03
C TYR A 517 -1.39 -7.72 -23.98
N THR A 518 -0.78 -7.25 -22.89
CA THR A 518 -0.21 -8.08 -21.83
C THR A 518 -1.17 -8.34 -20.66
N SER A 519 -2.22 -7.52 -20.49
CA SER A 519 -3.08 -7.48 -19.31
C SER A 519 -2.43 -6.91 -18.03
N ILE A 520 -1.21 -6.40 -18.07
CA ILE A 520 -0.56 -5.72 -16.93
C ILE A 520 -1.47 -4.62 -16.39
N SER A 521 -1.60 -4.51 -15.07
CA SER A 521 -2.41 -3.49 -14.38
C SER A 521 -3.91 -3.53 -14.69
N THR A 522 -4.45 -4.69 -15.13
CA THR A 522 -5.89 -4.86 -15.41
C THR A 522 -6.63 -5.67 -14.37
N ALA A 523 -5.94 -6.20 -13.38
CA ALA A 523 -6.52 -7.05 -12.34
C ALA A 523 -7.17 -6.23 -11.21
N ASN A 524 -7.57 -6.91 -10.13
CA ASN A 524 -8.26 -6.32 -8.98
C ASN A 524 -7.44 -5.21 -8.29
N ASP A 525 -6.12 -5.34 -8.26
CA ASP A 525 -5.19 -4.35 -7.70
C ASP A 525 -5.08 -3.06 -8.55
N GLN A 526 -5.54 -3.07 -9.80
CA GLN A 526 -5.47 -1.94 -10.74
C GLN A 526 -4.06 -1.37 -10.92
N GLY A 527 -3.04 -2.24 -10.83
CA GLY A 527 -1.64 -1.88 -11.04
C GLY A 527 -1.00 -1.03 -9.94
N LYS A 528 -1.49 -1.15 -8.70
CA LYS A 528 -0.94 -0.40 -7.55
C LYS A 528 0.54 -0.68 -7.33
N THR A 529 0.97 -1.93 -7.51
CA THR A 529 2.37 -2.34 -7.40
C THR A 529 3.07 -2.50 -8.75
N SER A 530 2.34 -2.92 -9.80
CA SER A 530 2.90 -3.23 -11.12
C SER A 530 3.02 -2.02 -12.06
N GLY A 531 2.17 -0.99 -11.90
CA GLY A 531 1.99 0.06 -12.91
C GLY A 531 3.25 0.86 -13.22
N VAL A 532 3.97 1.35 -12.20
CA VAL A 532 5.20 2.13 -12.39
C VAL A 532 6.37 1.22 -12.79
N ASN A 533 6.47 0.02 -12.22
CA ASN A 533 7.49 -0.96 -12.60
C ASN A 533 7.38 -1.35 -14.08
N ALA A 534 6.14 -1.59 -14.57
CA ALA A 534 5.90 -1.87 -15.98
C ALA A 534 6.43 -0.74 -16.90
N ILE A 535 6.20 0.53 -16.53
CA ILE A 535 6.71 1.68 -17.30
C ILE A 535 8.24 1.69 -17.31
N GLY A 536 8.87 1.41 -16.16
CA GLY A 536 10.33 1.30 -16.07
C GLY A 536 10.91 0.18 -16.93
N VAL A 537 10.28 -1.00 -16.91
CA VAL A 537 10.66 -2.15 -17.75
C VAL A 537 10.45 -1.84 -19.24
N ILE A 538 9.35 -1.17 -19.62
CA ILE A 538 9.10 -0.71 -20.99
C ILE A 538 10.20 0.26 -21.42
N ALA A 539 10.58 1.22 -20.59
CA ALA A 539 11.66 2.16 -20.90
C ALA A 539 13.01 1.45 -21.11
N ALA A 540 13.31 0.45 -20.27
CA ALA A 540 14.50 -0.39 -20.42
C ALA A 540 14.48 -1.18 -21.74
N ALA A 541 13.36 -1.82 -22.07
CA ALA A 541 13.18 -2.58 -23.32
C ALA A 541 13.34 -1.71 -24.57
N LEU A 542 12.78 -0.49 -24.57
CA LEU A 542 12.90 0.45 -25.69
C LEU A 542 14.33 0.98 -25.85
N ARG A 543 15.06 1.21 -24.77
CA ARG A 543 16.48 1.58 -24.83
C ARG A 543 17.32 0.49 -25.48
N THR A 544 17.12 -0.76 -25.08
CA THR A 544 17.81 -1.91 -25.69
C THR A 544 17.48 -2.06 -27.18
N ALA A 545 16.29 -1.68 -27.61
CA ALA A 545 15.89 -1.65 -29.03
C ALA A 545 16.43 -0.42 -29.81
N GLY A 546 17.27 0.42 -29.20
CA GLY A 546 17.87 1.60 -29.83
C GLY A 546 17.01 2.88 -29.77
N GLU A 547 15.90 2.88 -29.03
CA GLU A 547 15.03 4.05 -28.84
C GLU A 547 15.38 4.81 -27.55
N ALA A 548 16.65 5.12 -27.35
CA ALA A 548 17.19 5.71 -26.12
C ALA A 548 16.61 7.10 -25.74
N SER A 549 15.87 7.75 -26.64
CA SER A 549 15.29 9.08 -26.42
C SER A 549 13.99 9.08 -25.59
N ARG A 550 13.43 7.91 -25.25
CA ARG A 550 12.18 7.81 -24.46
C ARG A 550 12.47 7.48 -23.02
N GLY A 551 12.45 8.50 -22.17
CA GLY A 551 12.48 8.34 -20.72
C GLY A 551 11.12 7.88 -20.14
N ILE A 552 11.10 7.55 -18.85
CA ILE A 552 9.90 7.13 -18.14
C ILE A 552 8.82 8.22 -18.21
N GLY A 553 9.22 9.48 -18.07
CA GLY A 553 8.32 10.64 -18.18
C GLY A 553 7.63 10.75 -19.54
N ASP A 554 8.31 10.36 -20.63
CA ASP A 554 7.78 10.41 -22.00
C ASP A 554 6.79 9.26 -22.27
N ILE A 555 6.99 8.10 -21.67
CA ILE A 555 6.08 6.95 -21.72
C ILE A 555 4.80 7.30 -20.97
N GLY A 556 4.93 7.95 -19.82
CA GLY A 556 3.82 8.38 -18.97
C GLY A 556 3.09 7.22 -18.29
N THR A 557 2.03 7.55 -17.55
CA THR A 557 1.21 6.58 -16.81
C THR A 557 0.03 6.08 -17.64
N THR A 558 -0.54 4.94 -17.22
CA THR A 558 -1.86 4.52 -17.70
C THR A 558 -2.94 5.47 -17.18
N THR A 559 -4.10 5.52 -17.86
CA THR A 559 -5.24 6.32 -17.41
C THR A 559 -5.84 5.74 -16.14
N TYR A 560 -5.92 6.55 -15.08
CA TYR A 560 -6.59 6.18 -13.84
C TYR A 560 -8.10 6.38 -13.97
N ARG A 561 -8.84 5.29 -14.12
CA ARG A 561 -10.28 5.28 -14.22
C ARG A 561 -10.94 4.99 -12.87
N ALA A 562 -12.10 5.56 -12.60
CA ALA A 562 -12.90 5.16 -11.46
C ALA A 562 -13.65 3.84 -11.76
N PRO A 563 -13.78 2.91 -10.79
CA PRO A 563 -13.12 2.93 -9.48
C PRO A 563 -11.66 2.44 -9.56
N PHE A 564 -10.76 3.08 -8.84
CA PHE A 564 -9.37 2.63 -8.70
C PHE A 564 -9.22 1.57 -7.59
N THR A 565 -10.13 1.55 -6.64
CA THR A 565 -10.31 0.48 -5.65
C THR A 565 -11.62 -0.24 -5.95
N PRO A 566 -11.67 -1.57 -5.92
CA PRO A 566 -12.88 -2.33 -6.22
C PRO A 566 -14.06 -1.92 -5.35
N VAL A 567 -15.25 -1.83 -5.97
CA VAL A 567 -16.52 -1.50 -5.31
C VAL A 567 -17.55 -2.52 -5.74
N ALA A 568 -18.30 -3.07 -4.78
CA ALA A 568 -19.32 -4.05 -5.06
C ALA A 568 -20.50 -3.44 -5.88
N PHE A 569 -20.97 -4.16 -6.89
CA PHE A 569 -22.14 -3.74 -7.68
C PHE A 569 -23.38 -3.50 -6.81
N ALA A 570 -23.58 -4.30 -5.76
CA ALA A 570 -24.68 -4.13 -4.82
C ALA A 570 -24.64 -2.76 -4.13
N ALA A 571 -23.44 -2.28 -3.73
CA ALA A 571 -23.27 -0.94 -3.16
C ALA A 571 -23.64 0.16 -4.18
N LEU A 572 -23.21 0.01 -5.44
CA LEU A 572 -23.51 0.97 -6.50
C LEU A 572 -25.01 1.00 -6.85
N ALA A 573 -25.69 -0.16 -6.88
CA ALA A 573 -27.13 -0.27 -7.10
C ALA A 573 -27.93 0.33 -5.92
N GLY A 574 -27.47 0.12 -4.70
CA GLY A 574 -28.15 0.58 -3.49
C GLY A 574 -29.47 -0.18 -3.27
N ARG A 575 -30.56 0.56 -2.91
CA ARG A 575 -31.90 -0.03 -2.67
C ARG A 575 -32.66 -0.35 -3.95
N GLN A 576 -32.21 0.12 -5.08
CA GLN A 576 -32.86 -0.15 -6.39
C GLN A 576 -32.40 -1.51 -6.90
N ARG A 577 -33.04 -2.55 -6.41
CA ARG A 577 -32.85 -3.93 -6.85
C ARG A 577 -34.17 -4.48 -7.37
N GLY A 578 -34.10 -5.37 -8.31
CA GLY A 578 -35.24 -6.04 -8.91
C GLY A 578 -35.15 -6.09 -10.42
N GLU A 579 -36.09 -6.78 -11.03
CA GLU A 579 -36.25 -6.78 -12.47
C GLU A 579 -36.56 -5.34 -12.94
N LEU A 580 -35.92 -4.93 -14.03
CA LEU A 580 -36.15 -3.64 -14.69
C LEU A 580 -37.54 -3.62 -15.34
#